data_50e50abfb676419ff7b1dcde714e96ab
#
_entry.id   50e50abfb676419ff7b1dcde714e96ab
#
_cell.length_a   1.000
_cell.length_b   1.000
_cell.length_c   1.000
_cell.angle_alpha   90.00
_cell.angle_beta   90.00
_cell.angle_gamma   90.00
#
_symmetry.space_group_name_H-M   'P 1'
#
loop_
_entity.id
_entity.type
_entity.pdbx_description
1 polymer ?
#
loop_
_entity_poly.entity_id
_entity_poly.type
_entity_poly.pdbx_seq_one_letter_code
_entity_poly.pdbx_strand_id
1 'polypeptide(L)'
;MHPSLHFSTRHLLLSLGSVGALIVIASSPQLLGDRVGAALGGVLAVSPVWLWAAALAFVTSLAASGCAWRSALARCGGDLSRTDAAARYGVGSLLNAVAPAKLGSAVRFALFSRTLDADGRLWTTGGVAASVGAARSIWLALLLVFAAASGVLPLWPLAVLAGVLALTVAVALVARDTSPNARAAHALDAFRALRRSPRAAAELVGWVGLAAAARVGAATAIAAAFGVDQPLLAALLVGPALDLAGLLQLTPGNIGVASAAIAFALHAHGVGSGTALSAGIAFSAVETATSLAFGTGSALFLFAGARTAPRWSLAAAGATACVGLAAAFGATVVLPLV
;
A
#
# COMPACT_ATOMS: atom_id res chain seq x y z
N MET A 1 -23.26 -10.99 -22.27
CA MET A 1 -22.31 -10.03 -22.87
C MET A 1 -20.99 -10.09 -22.11
N HIS A 2 -19.95 -10.73 -22.68
CA HIS A 2 -18.61 -10.73 -22.12
C HIS A 2 -17.98 -9.36 -22.41
N PRO A 3 -17.56 -8.57 -21.40
CA PRO A 3 -16.76 -7.39 -21.66
C PRO A 3 -15.37 -7.87 -22.09
N SER A 4 -15.04 -7.71 -23.36
CA SER A 4 -13.69 -7.85 -23.86
C SER A 4 -12.85 -6.73 -23.22
N LEU A 5 -11.93 -7.09 -22.32
CA LEU A 5 -10.91 -6.19 -21.80
C LEU A 5 -9.95 -5.86 -22.95
N HIS A 6 -10.24 -4.81 -23.71
CA HIS A 6 -9.28 -4.22 -24.66
C HIS A 6 -8.18 -3.56 -23.85
N PHE A 7 -7.13 -4.31 -23.53
CA PHE A 7 -5.88 -3.72 -23.08
C PHE A 7 -5.31 -2.89 -24.23
N SER A 8 -5.30 -1.57 -24.05
CA SER A 8 -4.69 -0.68 -25.03
C SER A 8 -3.21 -1.06 -25.18
N THR A 9 -2.79 -1.35 -26.41
CA THR A 9 -1.39 -1.64 -26.80
C THR A 9 -0.40 -0.59 -26.26
N ARG A 10 -0.86 0.65 -26.05
CA ARG A 10 -0.08 1.73 -25.42
C ARG A 10 0.31 1.43 -23.98
N HIS A 11 -0.58 0.86 -23.17
CA HIS A 11 -0.25 0.52 -21.77
C HIS A 11 0.71 -0.67 -21.70
N LEU A 12 0.62 -1.60 -22.61
CA LEU A 12 1.52 -2.74 -22.71
C LEU A 12 2.93 -2.28 -23.17
N LEU A 13 3.00 -1.37 -24.12
CA LEU A 13 4.26 -0.79 -24.58
C LEU A 13 4.92 0.09 -23.50
N LEU A 14 4.14 0.88 -22.75
CA LEU A 14 4.67 1.67 -21.64
C LEU A 14 5.16 0.79 -20.49
N SER A 15 4.47 -0.31 -20.18
CA SER A 15 4.92 -1.24 -19.14
C SER A 15 6.15 -2.04 -19.57
N LEU A 16 6.22 -2.50 -20.81
CA LEU A 16 7.40 -3.16 -21.37
C LEU A 16 8.58 -2.19 -21.48
N GLY A 17 8.32 -0.95 -21.88
CA GLY A 17 9.33 0.10 -21.93
C GLY A 17 9.88 0.47 -20.54
N SER A 18 9.03 0.53 -19.52
CA SER A 18 9.48 0.80 -18.14
C SER A 18 10.23 -0.39 -17.53
N VAL A 19 9.81 -1.62 -17.80
CA VAL A 19 10.55 -2.83 -17.39
C VAL A 19 11.89 -2.91 -18.14
N GLY A 20 11.90 -2.64 -19.44
CA GLY A 20 13.13 -2.57 -20.23
C GLY A 20 14.10 -1.49 -19.73
N ALA A 21 13.61 -0.31 -19.41
CA ALA A 21 14.41 0.77 -18.83
C ALA A 21 14.98 0.38 -17.46
N LEU A 22 14.18 -0.28 -16.59
CA LEU A 22 14.66 -0.77 -15.30
C LEU A 22 15.72 -1.86 -15.45
N ILE A 23 15.55 -2.77 -16.40
CA ILE A 23 16.56 -3.81 -16.70
C ILE A 23 17.84 -3.16 -17.23
N VAL A 24 17.75 -2.19 -18.14
CA VAL A 24 18.91 -1.45 -18.67
C VAL A 24 19.61 -0.68 -17.55
N ILE A 25 18.88 -0.01 -16.68
CA ILE A 25 19.43 0.70 -15.52
C ILE A 25 20.06 -0.30 -14.55
N ALA A 26 19.42 -1.42 -14.26
CA ALA A 26 19.95 -2.45 -13.36
C ALA A 26 21.17 -3.19 -13.94
N SER A 27 21.22 -3.35 -15.27
CA SER A 27 22.36 -4.00 -15.97
C SER A 27 23.51 -3.06 -16.32
N SER A 28 23.36 -1.75 -16.05
CA SER A 28 24.39 -0.73 -16.33
C SER A 28 24.92 -0.12 -15.03
N PRO A 29 25.83 -0.79 -14.32
CA PRO A 29 26.41 -0.28 -13.06
C PRO A 29 27.02 1.11 -13.20
N GLN A 30 27.52 1.43 -14.39
CA GLN A 30 28.11 2.73 -14.72
C GLN A 30 27.11 3.91 -14.71
N LEU A 31 25.80 3.64 -14.94
CA LEU A 31 24.75 4.66 -14.88
C LEU A 31 24.24 4.89 -13.45
N LEU A 32 24.33 3.89 -12.61
CA LEU A 32 23.91 3.94 -11.20
C LEU A 32 25.04 4.33 -10.25
N GLY A 33 26.30 4.22 -10.72
CA GLY A 33 27.51 4.62 -10.01
C GLY A 33 27.72 3.86 -8.69
N ASP A 34 28.86 4.14 -8.06
CA ASP A 34 29.29 3.58 -6.78
C ASP A 34 28.27 3.79 -5.63
N ARG A 35 27.38 4.79 -5.80
CA ARG A 35 26.39 5.16 -4.78
C ARG A 35 25.31 4.10 -4.57
N VAL A 36 24.85 3.41 -5.63
CA VAL A 36 23.85 2.36 -5.49
C VAL A 36 24.48 1.07 -4.98
N GLY A 37 25.71 0.75 -5.44
CA GLY A 37 26.49 -0.35 -4.88
C GLY A 37 26.71 -0.17 -3.38
N ALA A 38 27.17 1.00 -2.96
CA ALA A 38 27.33 1.34 -1.55
C ALA A 38 25.99 1.31 -0.78
N ALA A 39 24.88 1.74 -1.38
CA ALA A 39 23.56 1.69 -0.78
C ALA A 39 23.07 0.25 -0.56
N LEU A 40 23.31 -0.66 -1.52
CA LEU A 40 23.01 -2.10 -1.38
C LEU A 40 23.90 -2.74 -0.31
N GLY A 41 25.19 -2.42 -0.28
CA GLY A 41 26.08 -2.84 0.81
C GLY A 41 25.59 -2.38 2.19
N GLY A 42 25.07 -1.16 2.29
CA GLY A 42 24.45 -0.64 3.50
C GLY A 42 23.24 -1.46 3.96
N VAL A 43 22.41 -1.94 3.04
CA VAL A 43 21.25 -2.80 3.38
C VAL A 43 21.67 -4.14 3.98
N LEU A 44 22.78 -4.71 3.50
CA LEU A 44 23.31 -5.98 4.01
C LEU A 44 23.98 -5.89 5.39
N ALA A 45 24.47 -4.71 5.73
CA ALA A 45 25.09 -4.46 7.03
C ALA A 45 24.06 -4.25 8.16
N VAL A 46 22.78 -4.11 7.81
CA VAL A 46 21.70 -3.82 8.77
C VAL A 46 21.32 -5.06 9.57
N SER A 47 21.05 -4.87 10.87
CA SER A 47 20.54 -5.93 11.75
C SER A 47 19.23 -6.52 11.22
N PRO A 48 19.16 -7.85 11.01
CA PRO A 48 17.96 -8.53 10.50
C PRO A 48 16.72 -8.32 11.38
N VAL A 49 16.88 -8.08 12.68
CA VAL A 49 15.77 -7.88 13.63
C VAL A 49 14.88 -6.72 13.21
N TRP A 50 15.47 -5.61 12.78
CA TRP A 50 14.71 -4.45 12.33
C TRP A 50 13.97 -4.70 11.02
N LEU A 51 14.58 -5.47 10.10
CA LEU A 51 13.93 -5.84 8.84
C LEU A 51 12.72 -6.77 9.08
N TRP A 52 12.84 -7.72 10.02
CA TRP A 52 11.71 -8.56 10.45
C TRP A 52 10.63 -7.76 11.15
N ALA A 53 11.00 -6.80 12.00
CA ALA A 53 10.03 -5.89 12.64
C ALA A 53 9.26 -5.08 11.60
N ALA A 54 9.95 -4.55 10.58
CA ALA A 54 9.32 -3.85 9.46
C ALA A 54 8.40 -4.77 8.65
N ALA A 55 8.83 -5.99 8.33
CA ALA A 55 8.02 -6.98 7.60
C ALA A 55 6.74 -7.33 8.37
N LEU A 56 6.83 -7.58 9.68
CA LEU A 56 5.67 -7.85 10.54
C LEU A 56 4.71 -6.66 10.58
N ALA A 57 5.23 -5.44 10.65
CA ALA A 57 4.44 -4.23 10.59
C ALA A 57 3.73 -4.09 9.23
N PHE A 58 4.38 -4.41 8.10
CA PHE A 58 3.72 -4.44 6.79
C PHE A 58 2.63 -5.49 6.69
N VAL A 59 2.85 -6.72 7.19
CA VAL A 59 1.80 -7.76 7.26
C VAL A 59 0.60 -7.26 8.06
N THR A 60 0.85 -6.65 9.21
CA THR A 60 -0.20 -6.05 10.05
C THR A 60 -0.97 -4.98 9.30
N SER A 61 -0.28 -4.10 8.57
CA SER A 61 -0.90 -3.05 7.75
C SER A 61 -1.79 -3.62 6.65
N LEU A 62 -1.34 -4.68 5.95
CA LEU A 62 -2.11 -5.35 4.90
C LEU A 62 -3.36 -6.03 5.46
N ALA A 63 -3.21 -6.77 6.56
CA ALA A 63 -4.32 -7.46 7.22
C ALA A 63 -5.36 -6.47 7.78
N ALA A 64 -4.91 -5.40 8.44
CA ALA A 64 -5.77 -4.34 8.95
C ALA A 64 -6.53 -3.62 7.83
N SER A 65 -5.86 -3.39 6.69
CA SER A 65 -6.52 -2.82 5.49
C SER A 65 -7.63 -3.72 4.96
N GLY A 66 -7.43 -5.05 4.95
CA GLY A 66 -8.47 -6.02 4.61
C GLY A 66 -9.66 -5.96 5.58
N CYS A 67 -9.39 -5.86 6.88
CA CYS A 67 -10.42 -5.72 7.91
C CYS A 67 -11.20 -4.40 7.79
N ALA A 68 -10.55 -3.31 7.38
CA ALA A 68 -11.21 -2.05 7.09
C ALA A 68 -12.24 -2.19 5.96
N TRP A 69 -11.87 -2.85 4.86
CA TRP A 69 -12.81 -3.16 3.77
C TRP A 69 -13.99 -4.00 4.26
N ARG A 70 -13.72 -5.04 5.08
CA ARG A 70 -14.76 -5.89 5.65
C ARG A 70 -15.75 -5.10 6.49
N SER A 71 -15.27 -4.23 7.40
CA SER A 71 -16.14 -3.48 8.31
C SER A 71 -17.11 -2.56 7.55
N ALA A 72 -16.68 -1.97 6.43
CA ALA A 72 -17.53 -1.16 5.58
C ALA A 72 -18.51 -2.02 4.74
N LEU A 73 -18.05 -3.14 4.15
CA LEU A 73 -18.86 -4.04 3.35
C LEU A 73 -19.95 -4.74 4.14
N ALA A 74 -19.68 -5.12 5.40
CA ALA A 74 -20.64 -5.77 6.28
C ALA A 74 -21.92 -4.94 6.49
N ARG A 75 -21.85 -3.62 6.34
CA ARG A 75 -23.01 -2.72 6.44
C ARG A 75 -23.77 -2.57 5.13
N CYS A 76 -23.21 -3.08 4.05
CA CYS A 76 -23.83 -3.10 2.71
C CYS A 76 -24.32 -4.50 2.32
N GLY A 77 -24.39 -5.44 3.27
CA GLY A 77 -24.86 -6.82 3.03
C GLY A 77 -23.73 -7.80 2.65
N GLY A 78 -22.46 -7.39 2.70
CA GLY A 78 -21.35 -8.30 2.45
C GLY A 78 -21.04 -9.14 3.69
N ASP A 79 -21.08 -10.47 3.56
CA ASP A 79 -20.64 -11.39 4.61
C ASP A 79 -19.25 -11.95 4.29
N LEU A 80 -18.27 -11.56 5.12
CA LEU A 80 -16.88 -11.96 4.98
C LEU A 80 -16.26 -12.22 6.35
N SER A 81 -15.49 -13.31 6.47
CA SER A 81 -14.58 -13.49 7.60
C SER A 81 -13.43 -12.48 7.54
N ARG A 82 -12.77 -12.20 8.67
CA ARG A 82 -11.59 -11.31 8.71
C ARG A 82 -10.45 -11.88 7.86
N THR A 83 -10.27 -13.19 7.90
CA THR A 83 -9.24 -13.89 7.13
C THR A 83 -9.49 -13.84 5.62
N ASP A 84 -10.73 -14.04 5.18
CA ASP A 84 -11.08 -13.91 3.76
C ASP A 84 -10.93 -12.48 3.26
N ALA A 85 -11.27 -11.49 4.09
CA ALA A 85 -11.06 -10.08 3.75
C ALA A 85 -9.57 -9.73 3.63
N ALA A 86 -8.74 -10.18 4.59
CA ALA A 86 -7.29 -10.00 4.54
C ALA A 86 -6.69 -10.71 3.31
N ALA A 87 -7.14 -11.93 2.97
CA ALA A 87 -6.68 -12.66 1.81
C ALA A 87 -7.05 -11.96 0.48
N ARG A 88 -8.29 -11.46 0.34
CA ARG A 88 -8.69 -10.68 -0.85
C ARG A 88 -7.87 -9.41 -1.01
N TYR A 89 -7.55 -8.75 0.11
CA TYR A 89 -6.68 -7.58 0.11
C TYR A 89 -5.24 -7.96 -0.29
N GLY A 90 -4.72 -9.08 0.24
CA GLY A 90 -3.39 -9.61 -0.06
C GLY A 90 -3.20 -9.93 -1.54
N VAL A 91 -4.17 -10.57 -2.21
CA VAL A 91 -4.12 -10.82 -3.65
C VAL A 91 -4.01 -9.51 -4.45
N GLY A 92 -4.76 -8.47 -4.04
CA GLY A 92 -4.62 -7.16 -4.64
C GLY A 92 -3.23 -6.55 -4.44
N SER A 93 -2.62 -6.75 -3.26
CA SER A 93 -1.26 -6.27 -2.97
C SER A 93 -0.19 -7.01 -3.76
N LEU A 94 -0.31 -8.34 -3.93
CA LEU A 94 0.54 -9.14 -4.81
C LEU A 94 0.56 -8.56 -6.23
N LEU A 95 -0.62 -8.33 -6.79
CA LEU A 95 -0.72 -7.80 -8.15
C LEU A 95 -0.21 -6.36 -8.27
N ASN A 96 -0.36 -5.54 -7.24
CA ASN A 96 0.24 -4.20 -7.24
C ASN A 96 1.78 -4.26 -7.17
N ALA A 97 2.36 -5.30 -6.56
CA ALA A 97 3.80 -5.47 -6.47
C ALA A 97 4.43 -5.90 -7.82
N VAL A 98 3.72 -6.71 -8.62
CA VAL A 98 4.26 -7.29 -9.86
C VAL A 98 3.71 -6.64 -11.14
N ALA A 99 2.53 -6.03 -11.09
CA ALA A 99 1.86 -5.49 -12.26
C ALA A 99 1.83 -3.96 -12.26
N PRO A 100 1.99 -3.32 -13.43
CA PRO A 100 1.88 -1.88 -13.57
C PRO A 100 0.41 -1.40 -13.47
N ALA A 101 0.22 -0.09 -13.40
CA ALA A 101 -1.05 0.61 -13.61
C ALA A 101 -2.21 0.23 -12.65
N LYS A 102 -1.92 0.01 -11.36
CA LYS A 102 -2.95 -0.26 -10.31
C LYS A 102 -3.85 -1.47 -10.57
N LEU A 103 -3.39 -2.45 -11.36
CA LEU A 103 -4.14 -3.68 -11.63
C LEU A 103 -4.54 -4.41 -10.34
N GLY A 104 -3.69 -4.43 -9.34
CA GLY A 104 -4.03 -4.99 -8.04
C GLY A 104 -5.18 -4.29 -7.35
N SER A 105 -5.31 -2.98 -7.52
CA SER A 105 -6.46 -2.23 -6.99
C SER A 105 -7.76 -2.59 -7.72
N ALA A 106 -7.71 -2.78 -9.04
CA ALA A 106 -8.87 -3.23 -9.82
C ALA A 106 -9.29 -4.66 -9.45
N VAL A 107 -8.33 -5.58 -9.29
CA VAL A 107 -8.61 -6.96 -8.86
C VAL A 107 -9.14 -6.99 -7.43
N ARG A 108 -8.57 -6.21 -6.52
CA ARG A 108 -9.11 -6.05 -5.16
C ARG A 108 -10.57 -5.59 -5.19
N PHE A 109 -10.86 -4.55 -5.96
CA PHE A 109 -12.21 -4.05 -6.15
C PHE A 109 -13.15 -5.15 -6.67
N ALA A 110 -12.73 -5.91 -7.69
CA ALA A 110 -13.50 -7.03 -8.24
C ALA A 110 -13.71 -8.18 -7.25
N LEU A 111 -12.69 -8.51 -6.44
CA LEU A 111 -12.79 -9.56 -5.42
C LEU A 111 -13.76 -9.18 -4.30
N PHE A 112 -13.77 -7.92 -3.88
CA PHE A 112 -14.70 -7.44 -2.86
C PHE A 112 -16.12 -7.24 -3.42
N SER A 113 -16.28 -6.80 -4.67
CA SER A 113 -17.62 -6.65 -5.28
C SER A 113 -18.37 -7.96 -5.43
N ARG A 114 -17.66 -9.09 -5.56
CA ARG A 114 -18.24 -10.44 -5.63
C ARG A 114 -18.88 -10.93 -4.32
N THR A 115 -18.69 -10.20 -3.22
CA THR A 115 -19.28 -10.53 -1.92
C THR A 115 -20.64 -9.87 -1.69
N LEU A 116 -21.08 -9.08 -2.64
CA LEU A 116 -22.37 -8.42 -2.64
C LEU A 116 -23.26 -9.09 -3.72
N ASP A 117 -24.42 -9.59 -3.30
CA ASP A 117 -25.39 -10.25 -4.20
C ASP A 117 -26.40 -9.28 -4.82
N ALA A 118 -26.30 -7.98 -4.52
CA ALA A 118 -27.27 -6.97 -4.93
C ALA A 118 -26.97 -6.38 -6.32
N ASP A 119 -28.03 -5.95 -7.01
CA ASP A 119 -27.93 -5.07 -8.16
C ASP A 119 -27.16 -3.79 -7.77
N GLY A 120 -26.25 -3.34 -8.65
CA GLY A 120 -25.42 -2.18 -8.34
C GLY A 120 -24.18 -2.45 -7.50
N ARG A 121 -23.82 -3.73 -7.24
CA ARG A 121 -22.66 -4.16 -6.41
C ARG A 121 -21.38 -3.40 -6.70
N LEU A 122 -21.09 -3.05 -7.95
CA LEU A 122 -19.89 -2.28 -8.30
C LEU A 122 -19.94 -0.87 -7.74
N TRP A 123 -21.10 -0.22 -7.80
CA TRP A 123 -21.26 1.14 -7.27
C TRP A 123 -21.25 1.17 -5.76
N THR A 124 -21.86 0.19 -5.09
CA THR A 124 -21.79 0.02 -3.64
C THR A 124 -20.33 -0.23 -3.19
N THR A 125 -19.59 -1.10 -3.92
CA THR A 125 -18.16 -1.32 -3.64
C THR A 125 -17.35 -0.06 -3.87
N GLY A 126 -17.71 0.78 -4.86
CA GLY A 126 -17.13 2.10 -5.07
C GLY A 126 -17.34 3.03 -3.88
N GLY A 127 -18.55 3.05 -3.31
CA GLY A 127 -18.86 3.78 -2.09
C GLY A 127 -18.06 3.28 -0.88
N VAL A 128 -17.89 1.96 -0.74
CA VAL A 128 -17.03 1.36 0.29
C VAL A 128 -15.57 1.80 0.11
N ALA A 129 -15.03 1.72 -1.11
CA ALA A 129 -13.68 2.18 -1.41
C ALA A 129 -13.47 3.65 -1.07
N ALA A 130 -14.45 4.50 -1.41
CA ALA A 130 -14.42 5.92 -1.07
C ALA A 130 -14.50 6.17 0.45
N SER A 131 -15.28 5.38 1.19
CA SER A 131 -15.37 5.46 2.66
C SER A 131 -14.04 5.07 3.32
N VAL A 132 -13.37 4.00 2.84
CA VAL A 132 -12.03 3.60 3.28
C VAL A 132 -11.01 4.69 2.95
N GLY A 133 -11.11 5.27 1.75
CA GLY A 133 -10.27 6.40 1.33
C GLY A 133 -10.45 7.62 2.22
N ALA A 134 -11.69 7.98 2.56
CA ALA A 134 -11.98 9.08 3.48
C ALA A 134 -11.40 8.85 4.88
N ALA A 135 -11.56 7.63 5.44
CA ALA A 135 -10.96 7.28 6.72
C ALA A 135 -9.41 7.36 6.67
N ARG A 136 -8.80 6.93 5.55
CA ARG A 136 -7.35 7.07 5.33
C ARG A 136 -6.92 8.53 5.28
N SER A 137 -7.67 9.40 4.61
CA SER A 137 -7.38 10.83 4.54
C SER A 137 -7.44 11.49 5.92
N ILE A 138 -8.36 11.07 6.81
CA ILE A 138 -8.42 11.53 8.19
C ILE A 138 -7.13 11.17 8.94
N TRP A 139 -6.69 9.92 8.87
CA TRP A 139 -5.45 9.49 9.52
C TRP A 139 -4.21 10.17 8.95
N LEU A 140 -4.15 10.35 7.63
CA LEU A 140 -3.08 11.11 6.99
C LEU A 140 -3.05 12.56 7.48
N ALA A 141 -4.22 13.20 7.61
CA ALA A 141 -4.32 14.53 8.17
C ALA A 141 -3.80 14.61 9.61
N LEU A 142 -4.19 13.64 10.44
CA LEU A 142 -3.72 13.56 11.83
C LEU A 142 -2.20 13.39 11.92
N LEU A 143 -1.63 12.51 11.09
CA LEU A 143 -0.17 12.29 11.02
C LEU A 143 0.57 13.54 10.53
N LEU A 144 0.03 14.25 9.53
CA LEU A 144 0.60 15.50 9.05
C LEU A 144 0.54 16.62 10.10
N VAL A 145 -0.59 16.73 10.82
CA VAL A 145 -0.71 17.69 11.92
C VAL A 145 0.30 17.38 13.02
N PHE A 146 0.45 16.11 13.37
CA PHE A 146 1.42 15.70 14.38
C PHE A 146 2.86 15.97 13.93
N ALA A 147 3.21 15.68 12.67
CA ALA A 147 4.53 15.95 12.11
C ALA A 147 4.84 17.46 12.04
N ALA A 148 3.83 18.28 11.71
CA ALA A 148 3.98 19.74 11.72
C ALA A 148 4.12 20.31 13.14
N ALA A 149 3.33 19.81 14.09
CA ALA A 149 3.43 20.20 15.50
C ALA A 149 4.79 19.81 16.13
N SER A 150 5.40 18.73 15.63
CA SER A 150 6.75 18.30 16.04
C SER A 150 7.86 19.11 15.34
N GLY A 151 7.53 20.11 14.53
CA GLY A 151 8.49 20.94 13.80
C GLY A 151 9.22 20.25 12.62
N VAL A 152 8.82 19.03 12.28
CA VAL A 152 9.46 18.21 11.25
C VAL A 152 9.00 18.59 9.84
N LEU A 153 7.76 19.11 9.71
CA LEU A 153 7.16 19.53 8.43
C LEU A 153 6.80 21.00 8.44
N PRO A 154 7.01 21.74 7.33
CA PRO A 154 6.44 23.06 7.16
C PRO A 154 4.90 22.98 7.08
N LEU A 155 4.22 24.10 7.33
CA LEU A 155 2.75 24.13 7.40
C LEU A 155 2.04 24.05 6.04
N TRP A 156 2.73 24.28 4.93
CA TRP A 156 2.10 24.32 3.60
C TRP A 156 1.45 23.00 3.15
N PRO A 157 1.95 21.78 3.50
CA PRO A 157 1.24 20.55 3.14
C PRO A 157 -0.13 20.42 3.85
N LEU A 158 -0.25 20.98 5.07
CA LEU A 158 -1.54 21.07 5.77
C LEU A 158 -2.52 21.98 5.04
N ALA A 159 -2.05 23.11 4.48
CA ALA A 159 -2.89 23.98 3.69
C ALA A 159 -3.40 23.30 2.41
N VAL A 160 -2.52 22.56 1.72
CA VAL A 160 -2.91 21.75 0.54
C VAL A 160 -3.96 20.70 0.93
N LEU A 161 -3.72 19.96 2.01
CA LEU A 161 -4.66 18.94 2.48
C LEU A 161 -6.02 19.57 2.88
N ALA A 162 -6.00 20.69 3.60
CA ALA A 162 -7.21 21.42 3.95
C ALA A 162 -7.97 21.88 2.70
N GLY A 163 -7.27 22.36 1.68
CA GLY A 163 -7.85 22.73 0.38
C GLY A 163 -8.50 21.54 -0.33
N VAL A 164 -7.85 20.38 -0.37
CA VAL A 164 -8.41 19.15 -0.95
C VAL A 164 -9.64 18.68 -0.17
N LEU A 165 -9.60 18.71 1.16
CA LEU A 165 -10.73 18.33 1.99
C LEU A 165 -11.89 19.31 1.80
N ALA A 166 -11.63 20.62 1.78
CA ALA A 166 -12.65 21.64 1.53
C ALA A 166 -13.31 21.48 0.15
N LEU A 167 -12.51 21.23 -0.88
CA LEU A 167 -13.01 20.95 -2.24
C LEU A 167 -13.86 19.67 -2.26
N THR A 168 -13.44 18.61 -1.57
CA THR A 168 -14.19 17.35 -1.48
C THR A 168 -15.53 17.57 -0.80
N VAL A 169 -15.57 18.34 0.30
CA VAL A 169 -16.79 18.71 1.00
C VAL A 169 -17.68 19.58 0.13
N ALA A 170 -17.12 20.58 -0.55
CA ALA A 170 -17.87 21.45 -1.46
C ALA A 170 -18.54 20.67 -2.59
N VAL A 171 -17.79 19.75 -3.25
CA VAL A 171 -18.33 18.86 -4.28
C VAL A 171 -19.44 17.97 -3.70
N ALA A 172 -19.25 17.41 -2.51
CA ALA A 172 -20.27 16.59 -1.85
C ALA A 172 -21.53 17.37 -1.49
N LEU A 173 -21.41 18.64 -1.11
CA LEU A 173 -22.55 19.54 -0.82
C LEU A 173 -23.30 19.90 -2.10
N VAL A 174 -22.61 20.27 -3.17
CA VAL A 174 -23.23 20.58 -4.48
C VAL A 174 -23.92 19.34 -5.05
N ALA A 175 -23.31 18.14 -4.92
CA ALA A 175 -23.92 16.89 -5.36
C ALA A 175 -25.16 16.49 -4.53
N ARG A 176 -25.42 17.11 -3.40
CA ARG A 176 -26.61 16.85 -2.58
C ARG A 176 -27.91 17.33 -3.23
N ASP A 177 -27.85 18.42 -3.99
CA ASP A 177 -29.03 19.08 -4.58
C ASP A 177 -29.42 18.46 -5.94
N THR A 178 -28.54 17.60 -6.50
CA THR A 178 -28.88 16.83 -7.69
C THR A 178 -29.51 15.51 -7.29
N SER A 179 -30.71 15.18 -7.80
CA SER A 179 -31.34 13.86 -7.58
C SER A 179 -30.37 12.78 -8.09
N PRO A 180 -29.82 11.93 -7.21
CA PRO A 180 -28.82 10.98 -7.64
C PRO A 180 -29.46 9.97 -8.58
N ASN A 181 -28.87 9.76 -9.75
CA ASN A 181 -29.23 8.60 -10.56
C ASN A 181 -29.01 7.32 -9.73
N ALA A 182 -29.63 6.19 -10.11
CA ALA A 182 -29.57 4.94 -9.34
C ALA A 182 -28.12 4.53 -8.98
N ARG A 183 -27.14 4.83 -9.84
CA ARG A 183 -25.72 4.53 -9.62
C ARG A 183 -25.12 5.34 -8.49
N ALA A 184 -25.38 6.64 -8.46
CA ALA A 184 -24.92 7.52 -7.39
C ALA A 184 -25.61 7.18 -6.06
N ALA A 185 -26.87 6.77 -6.08
CA ALA A 185 -27.58 6.30 -4.90
C ALA A 185 -26.87 5.08 -4.28
N HIS A 186 -26.53 4.06 -5.07
CA HIS A 186 -25.80 2.88 -4.59
C HIS A 186 -24.39 3.23 -4.03
N ALA A 187 -23.67 4.17 -4.64
CA ALA A 187 -22.38 4.62 -4.10
C ALA A 187 -22.53 5.34 -2.75
N LEU A 188 -23.62 6.12 -2.58
CA LEU A 188 -23.91 6.82 -1.33
C LEU A 188 -24.43 5.89 -0.22
N ASP A 189 -24.93 4.70 -0.55
CA ASP A 189 -25.49 3.77 0.42
C ASP A 189 -24.45 3.31 1.46
N ALA A 190 -23.19 3.14 1.04
CA ALA A 190 -22.09 2.82 1.96
C ALA A 190 -21.88 3.93 3.01
N PHE A 191 -21.88 5.20 2.58
CA PHE A 191 -21.73 6.33 3.50
C PHE A 191 -22.95 6.48 4.42
N ARG A 192 -24.16 6.28 3.89
CA ARG A 192 -25.40 6.31 4.67
C ARG A 192 -25.43 5.18 5.71
N ALA A 193 -25.02 3.98 5.35
CA ALA A 193 -24.93 2.83 6.23
C ALA A 193 -23.94 3.07 7.38
N LEU A 194 -22.76 3.62 7.10
CA LEU A 194 -21.78 3.98 8.12
C LEU A 194 -22.28 5.11 9.03
N ARG A 195 -22.94 6.12 8.47
CA ARG A 195 -23.53 7.21 9.26
C ARG A 195 -24.61 6.73 10.24
N ARG A 196 -25.37 5.71 9.86
CA ARG A 196 -26.41 5.09 10.71
C ARG A 196 -25.84 4.22 11.83
N SER A 197 -24.55 3.82 11.73
CA SER A 197 -23.90 2.96 12.70
C SER A 197 -22.55 3.54 13.14
N PRO A 198 -22.53 4.41 14.19
CA PRO A 198 -21.30 5.01 14.70
C PRO A 198 -20.24 3.98 15.09
N ARG A 199 -20.69 2.80 15.60
CA ARG A 199 -19.80 1.70 15.96
C ARG A 199 -19.07 1.13 14.73
N ALA A 200 -19.76 0.98 13.59
CA ALA A 200 -19.13 0.51 12.37
C ALA A 200 -18.19 1.55 11.77
N ALA A 201 -18.55 2.83 11.86
CA ALA A 201 -17.66 3.91 11.45
C ALA A 201 -16.39 3.94 12.32
N ALA A 202 -16.52 3.80 13.63
CA ALA A 202 -15.38 3.71 14.55
C ALA A 202 -14.51 2.47 14.27
N GLU A 203 -15.12 1.32 13.98
CA GLU A 203 -14.40 0.10 13.60
C GLU A 203 -13.61 0.30 12.29
N LEU A 204 -14.23 0.90 11.28
CA LEU A 204 -13.55 1.23 10.03
C LEU A 204 -12.36 2.17 10.26
N VAL A 205 -12.58 3.27 10.99
CA VAL A 205 -11.53 4.25 11.30
C VAL A 205 -10.42 3.61 12.13
N GLY A 206 -10.76 2.74 13.09
CA GLY A 206 -9.79 2.01 13.91
C GLY A 206 -8.92 1.06 13.09
N TRP A 207 -9.48 0.28 12.16
CA TRP A 207 -8.71 -0.60 11.29
C TRP A 207 -7.81 0.18 10.33
N VAL A 208 -8.31 1.28 9.76
CA VAL A 208 -7.48 2.16 8.91
C VAL A 208 -6.37 2.80 9.71
N GLY A 209 -6.66 3.21 10.96
CA GLY A 209 -5.64 3.75 11.88
C GLY A 209 -4.58 2.74 12.23
N LEU A 210 -4.96 1.48 12.52
CA LEU A 210 -4.00 0.40 12.74
C LEU A 210 -3.12 0.16 11.52
N ALA A 211 -3.69 0.18 10.32
CA ALA A 211 -2.92 0.03 9.08
C ALA A 211 -1.93 1.18 8.89
N ALA A 212 -2.34 2.43 9.17
CA ALA A 212 -1.47 3.60 9.09
C ALA A 212 -0.36 3.56 10.15
N ALA A 213 -0.71 3.26 11.41
CA ALA A 213 0.26 3.15 12.50
C ALA A 213 1.29 2.03 12.24
N ALA A 214 0.84 0.88 11.74
CA ALA A 214 1.73 -0.21 11.37
C ALA A 214 2.69 0.21 10.23
N ARG A 215 2.22 0.97 9.25
CA ARG A 215 3.07 1.49 8.17
C ARG A 215 4.12 2.50 8.68
N VAL A 216 3.73 3.39 9.59
CA VAL A 216 4.69 4.28 10.30
C VAL A 216 5.67 3.45 11.11
N GLY A 217 5.21 2.42 11.81
CA GLY A 217 6.07 1.49 12.56
C GLY A 217 7.10 0.78 11.67
N ALA A 218 6.71 0.36 10.46
CA ALA A 218 7.64 -0.22 9.49
C ALA A 218 8.71 0.79 9.06
N ALA A 219 8.30 2.04 8.77
CA ALA A 219 9.23 3.11 8.42
C ALA A 219 10.18 3.45 9.60
N THR A 220 9.65 3.45 10.83
CA THR A 220 10.44 3.66 12.05
C THR A 220 11.47 2.55 12.23
N ALA A 221 11.06 1.28 12.03
CA ALA A 221 11.99 0.14 12.14
C ALA A 221 13.12 0.23 11.11
N ILE A 222 12.81 0.59 9.86
CA ILE A 222 13.83 0.80 8.82
C ILE A 222 14.73 1.98 9.18
N ALA A 223 14.18 3.12 9.59
CA ALA A 223 15.00 4.28 10.00
C ALA A 223 15.93 3.93 11.16
N ALA A 224 15.42 3.21 12.18
CA ALA A 224 16.23 2.74 13.32
C ALA A 224 17.34 1.76 12.87
N ALA A 225 17.05 0.90 11.91
CA ALA A 225 17.99 -0.05 11.32
C ALA A 225 19.24 0.65 10.75
N PHE A 226 19.03 1.81 10.14
CA PHE A 226 20.09 2.63 9.55
C PHE A 226 20.68 3.68 10.52
N GLY A 227 20.34 3.60 11.81
CA GLY A 227 20.87 4.51 12.84
C GLY A 227 20.41 5.96 12.67
N VAL A 228 19.23 6.17 12.10
CA VAL A 228 18.67 7.52 11.94
C VAL A 228 18.26 8.07 13.30
N ASP A 229 18.71 9.27 13.62
CA ASP A 229 18.30 9.96 14.83
C ASP A 229 16.81 10.22 14.81
N GLN A 230 16.13 10.03 15.96
CA GLN A 230 14.70 10.20 16.11
C GLN A 230 13.88 9.47 15.01
N PRO A 231 14.01 8.13 14.90
CA PRO A 231 13.51 7.35 13.78
C PRO A 231 11.98 7.45 13.60
N LEU A 232 11.23 7.68 14.68
CA LEU A 232 9.79 7.90 14.62
C LEU A 232 9.44 9.21 13.91
N LEU A 233 10.14 10.30 14.21
CA LEU A 233 9.90 11.59 13.57
C LEU A 233 10.29 11.54 12.07
N ALA A 234 11.42 10.91 11.75
CA ALA A 234 11.81 10.66 10.37
C ALA A 234 10.75 9.82 9.62
N ALA A 235 10.17 8.80 10.27
CA ALA A 235 9.11 7.95 9.68
C ALA A 235 7.82 8.71 9.37
N LEU A 236 7.50 9.77 10.11
CA LEU A 236 6.32 10.62 9.84
C LEU A 236 6.44 11.39 8.52
N LEU A 237 7.64 11.67 8.04
CA LEU A 237 7.88 12.26 6.72
C LEU A 237 7.70 11.24 5.59
N VAL A 238 8.00 9.98 5.88
CA VAL A 238 7.92 8.89 4.88
C VAL A 238 6.47 8.65 4.43
N GLY A 239 5.50 8.73 5.32
CA GLY A 239 4.08 8.52 4.98
C GLY A 239 3.58 9.46 3.87
N PRO A 240 3.63 10.77 4.06
CA PRO A 240 3.24 11.75 3.05
C PRO A 240 4.05 11.63 1.74
N ALA A 241 5.36 11.38 1.85
CA ALA A 241 6.22 11.19 0.68
C ALA A 241 5.77 9.99 -0.17
N LEU A 242 5.40 8.86 0.48
CA LEU A 242 4.88 7.68 -0.20
C LEU A 242 3.50 7.91 -0.82
N ASP A 243 2.62 8.65 -0.16
CA ASP A 243 1.31 8.97 -0.72
C ASP A 243 1.43 9.86 -1.96
N LEU A 244 2.35 10.83 -1.97
CA LEU A 244 2.69 11.62 -3.16
C LEU A 244 3.30 10.75 -4.27
N ALA A 245 4.26 9.89 -3.93
CA ALA A 245 4.85 8.94 -4.87
C ALA A 245 3.80 7.98 -5.46
N GLY A 246 2.80 7.60 -4.67
CA GLY A 246 1.67 6.75 -5.08
C GLY A 246 0.75 7.38 -6.13
N LEU A 247 0.78 8.71 -6.30
CA LEU A 247 0.07 9.39 -7.38
C LEU A 247 0.75 9.16 -8.74
N LEU A 248 2.07 9.01 -8.74
CA LEU A 248 2.93 8.87 -9.92
C LEU A 248 3.31 7.40 -10.19
N GLN A 249 2.39 6.46 -10.13
CA GLN A 249 2.68 5.03 -10.32
C GLN A 249 3.20 4.73 -11.74
N LEU A 250 4.47 5.01 -11.98
CA LEU A 250 5.15 4.86 -13.26
C LEU A 250 5.79 3.47 -13.42
N THR A 251 6.18 2.83 -12.30
CA THR A 251 6.90 1.56 -12.30
C THR A 251 6.08 0.45 -11.61
N PRO A 252 6.29 -0.83 -11.99
CA PRO A 252 5.75 -1.96 -11.24
C PRO A 252 6.16 -1.88 -9.77
N GLY A 253 5.20 -2.09 -8.86
CA GLY A 253 5.45 -1.96 -7.42
C GLY A 253 5.84 -0.56 -6.93
N ASN A 254 5.95 0.43 -7.83
CA ASN A 254 6.39 1.81 -7.52
C ASN A 254 7.78 1.89 -6.83
N ILE A 255 8.61 0.87 -6.97
CA ILE A 255 9.84 0.66 -6.17
C ILE A 255 10.80 1.85 -6.31
N GLY A 256 11.12 2.27 -7.52
CA GLY A 256 12.08 3.36 -7.74
C GLY A 256 11.57 4.71 -7.24
N VAL A 257 10.31 5.05 -7.55
CA VAL A 257 9.71 6.33 -7.15
C VAL A 257 9.50 6.38 -5.63
N ALA A 258 9.05 5.28 -5.03
CA ALA A 258 8.87 5.17 -3.58
C ALA A 258 10.22 5.28 -2.85
N SER A 259 11.26 4.56 -3.30
CA SER A 259 12.60 4.63 -2.70
C SER A 259 13.19 6.04 -2.79
N ALA A 260 13.03 6.71 -3.93
CA ALA A 260 13.50 8.09 -4.12
C ALA A 260 12.74 9.07 -3.23
N ALA A 261 11.41 8.93 -3.10
CA ALA A 261 10.60 9.78 -2.23
C ALA A 261 10.99 9.64 -0.75
N ILE A 262 11.25 8.40 -0.30
CA ILE A 262 11.72 8.12 1.06
C ILE A 262 13.11 8.71 1.28
N ALA A 263 14.03 8.48 0.33
CA ALA A 263 15.38 9.02 0.41
C ALA A 263 15.37 10.55 0.47
N PHE A 264 14.53 11.21 -0.34
CA PHE A 264 14.35 12.65 -0.28
C PHE A 264 13.79 13.12 1.06
N ALA A 265 12.77 12.45 1.59
CA ALA A 265 12.16 12.77 2.88
C ALA A 265 13.18 12.64 4.04
N LEU A 266 13.94 11.56 4.08
CA LEU A 266 14.97 11.32 5.10
C LEU A 266 16.14 12.32 4.94
N HIS A 267 16.53 12.63 3.72
CA HIS A 267 17.57 13.64 3.48
C HIS A 267 17.14 15.04 3.93
N ALA A 268 15.87 15.41 3.70
CA ALA A 268 15.30 16.65 4.20
C ALA A 268 15.25 16.69 5.74
N HIS A 269 15.23 15.55 6.41
CA HIS A 269 15.35 15.42 7.87
C HIS A 269 16.82 15.49 8.38
N GLY A 270 17.80 15.69 7.48
CA GLY A 270 19.20 15.78 7.83
C GLY A 270 19.98 14.47 7.74
N VAL A 271 19.36 13.38 7.25
CA VAL A 271 20.05 12.11 7.03
C VAL A 271 21.00 12.21 5.83
N GLY A 272 22.21 11.71 5.95
CA GLY A 272 23.18 11.68 4.86
C GLY A 272 22.59 10.98 3.61
N SER A 273 22.87 11.51 2.41
CA SER A 273 22.23 11.07 1.16
C SER A 273 22.40 9.57 0.86
N GLY A 274 23.58 8.99 1.19
CA GLY A 274 23.84 7.55 1.05
C GLY A 274 22.95 6.72 1.96
N THR A 275 22.89 7.03 3.25
CA THR A 275 22.07 6.36 4.25
C THR A 275 20.57 6.50 3.91
N ALA A 276 20.15 7.71 3.51
CA ALA A 276 18.77 7.96 3.11
C ALA A 276 18.36 7.11 1.89
N LEU A 277 19.24 6.96 0.89
CA LEU A 277 19.00 6.11 -0.27
C LEU A 277 18.93 4.62 0.12
N SER A 278 19.87 4.16 0.95
CA SER A 278 19.87 2.78 1.47
C SER A 278 18.59 2.45 2.22
N ALA A 279 18.14 3.35 3.11
CA ALA A 279 16.89 3.19 3.85
C ALA A 279 15.66 3.17 2.91
N GLY A 280 15.63 4.01 1.88
CA GLY A 280 14.56 4.01 0.87
C GLY A 280 14.49 2.71 0.07
N ILE A 281 15.65 2.18 -0.34
CA ILE A 281 15.74 0.89 -1.03
C ILE A 281 15.32 -0.25 -0.10
N ALA A 282 15.80 -0.28 1.14
CA ALA A 282 15.45 -1.28 2.13
C ALA A 282 13.94 -1.30 2.42
N PHE A 283 13.33 -0.13 2.61
CA PHE A 283 11.89 -0.02 2.80
C PHE A 283 11.11 -0.63 1.65
N SER A 284 11.42 -0.22 0.42
CA SER A 284 10.73 -0.73 -0.78
C SER A 284 10.95 -2.22 -0.98
N ALA A 285 12.15 -2.73 -0.70
CA ALA A 285 12.46 -4.16 -0.79
C ALA A 285 11.65 -4.98 0.23
N VAL A 286 11.60 -4.56 1.50
CA VAL A 286 10.84 -5.24 2.55
C VAL A 286 9.34 -5.15 2.27
N GLU A 287 8.82 -3.99 1.86
CA GLU A 287 7.40 -3.82 1.48
C GLU A 287 7.02 -4.76 0.32
N THR A 288 7.86 -4.83 -0.71
CA THR A 288 7.61 -5.68 -1.88
C THR A 288 7.68 -7.16 -1.52
N ALA A 289 8.73 -7.60 -0.83
CA ALA A 289 8.88 -8.98 -0.38
C ALA A 289 7.71 -9.41 0.50
N THR A 290 7.30 -8.56 1.42
CA THR A 290 6.14 -8.80 2.30
C THR A 290 4.84 -8.88 1.50
N SER A 291 4.64 -7.99 0.54
CA SER A 291 3.46 -7.98 -0.34
C SER A 291 3.39 -9.24 -1.21
N LEU A 292 4.54 -9.72 -1.72
CA LEU A 292 4.64 -10.96 -2.46
C LEU A 292 4.32 -12.17 -1.57
N ALA A 293 4.95 -12.28 -0.41
CA ALA A 293 4.76 -13.40 0.51
C ALA A 293 3.32 -13.46 1.03
N PHE A 294 2.82 -12.36 1.57
CA PHE A 294 1.45 -12.27 2.08
C PHE A 294 0.41 -12.49 0.97
N GLY A 295 0.64 -11.91 -0.20
CA GLY A 295 -0.28 -12.02 -1.33
C GLY A 295 -0.31 -13.42 -1.94
N THR A 296 0.84 -14.11 -2.07
CA THR A 296 0.91 -15.50 -2.54
C THR A 296 0.23 -16.43 -1.54
N GLY A 297 0.52 -16.29 -0.25
CA GLY A 297 -0.18 -17.02 0.80
C GLY A 297 -1.70 -16.79 0.76
N SER A 298 -2.11 -15.55 0.54
CA SER A 298 -3.52 -15.16 0.37
C SER A 298 -4.17 -15.79 -0.85
N ALA A 299 -3.48 -15.83 -1.98
CA ALA A 299 -3.96 -16.46 -3.19
C ALA A 299 -4.17 -17.96 -2.98
N LEU A 300 -3.18 -18.66 -2.43
CA LEU A 300 -3.28 -20.08 -2.12
C LEU A 300 -4.41 -20.36 -1.12
N PHE A 301 -4.58 -19.51 -0.11
CA PHE A 301 -5.68 -19.62 0.85
C PHE A 301 -7.05 -19.53 0.17
N LEU A 302 -7.25 -18.60 -0.78
CA LEU A 302 -8.52 -18.45 -1.49
C LEU A 302 -8.77 -19.58 -2.51
N PHE A 303 -7.73 -20.13 -3.14
CA PHE A 303 -7.84 -21.19 -4.13
C PHE A 303 -7.98 -22.59 -3.53
N ALA A 304 -7.53 -22.83 -2.30
CA ALA A 304 -7.54 -24.16 -1.66
C ALA A 304 -8.94 -24.70 -1.29
N GLY A 305 -10.01 -24.01 -1.61
CA GLY A 305 -11.38 -24.48 -1.40
C GLY A 305 -11.84 -24.47 0.07
N ALA A 306 -12.93 -25.22 0.37
CA ALA A 306 -13.62 -25.14 1.66
C ALA A 306 -12.91 -25.80 2.86
N ARG A 307 -11.87 -26.59 2.67
CA ARG A 307 -11.16 -27.29 3.75
C ARG A 307 -10.13 -26.36 4.40
N THR A 308 -10.34 -26.02 5.68
CA THR A 308 -9.53 -25.03 6.41
C THR A 308 -8.07 -25.45 6.65
N ALA A 309 -7.82 -26.69 7.03
CA ALA A 309 -6.47 -27.18 7.37
C ALA A 309 -5.48 -27.12 6.18
N PRO A 310 -5.80 -27.65 4.98
CA PRO A 310 -4.91 -27.56 3.83
C PRO A 310 -4.76 -26.11 3.31
N ARG A 311 -5.76 -25.22 3.52
CA ARG A 311 -5.66 -23.80 3.12
C ARG A 311 -4.54 -23.08 3.85
N TRP A 312 -4.44 -23.27 5.16
CA TRP A 312 -3.41 -22.63 5.98
C TRP A 312 -2.02 -23.20 5.72
N SER A 313 -1.90 -24.50 5.53
CA SER A 313 -0.60 -25.12 5.21
C SER A 313 -0.08 -24.67 3.83
N LEU A 314 -0.95 -24.60 2.82
CA LEU A 314 -0.59 -24.08 1.50
C LEU A 314 -0.23 -22.61 1.54
N ALA A 315 -1.01 -21.79 2.29
CA ALA A 315 -0.71 -20.37 2.46
C ALA A 315 0.65 -20.15 3.14
N ALA A 316 0.94 -20.91 4.19
CA ALA A 316 2.22 -20.86 4.90
C ALA A 316 3.37 -21.30 3.98
N ALA A 317 3.22 -22.41 3.26
CA ALA A 317 4.24 -22.90 2.32
C ALA A 317 4.52 -21.88 1.20
N GLY A 318 3.49 -21.28 0.63
CA GLY A 318 3.63 -20.25 -0.39
C GLY A 318 4.32 -18.99 0.13
N ALA A 319 3.96 -18.52 1.33
CA ALA A 319 4.62 -17.39 1.96
C ALA A 319 6.10 -17.68 2.25
N THR A 320 6.41 -18.87 2.79
CA THR A 320 7.80 -19.30 3.08
C THR A 320 8.61 -19.40 1.79
N ALA A 321 8.05 -19.96 0.73
CA ALA A 321 8.71 -20.05 -0.57
C ALA A 321 9.01 -18.66 -1.15
N CYS A 322 8.10 -17.71 -1.05
CA CYS A 322 8.32 -16.33 -1.52
C CYS A 322 9.43 -15.62 -0.74
N VAL A 323 9.46 -15.80 0.59
CA VAL A 323 10.53 -15.24 1.43
C VAL A 323 11.88 -15.89 1.07
N GLY A 324 11.91 -17.22 0.90
CA GLY A 324 13.11 -17.95 0.49
C GLY A 324 13.63 -17.51 -0.88
N LEU A 325 12.74 -17.35 -1.86
CA LEU A 325 13.11 -16.86 -3.20
C LEU A 325 13.61 -15.41 -3.16
N ALA A 326 12.96 -14.54 -2.39
CA ALA A 326 13.41 -13.16 -2.24
C ALA A 326 14.80 -13.08 -1.60
N ALA A 327 15.07 -13.90 -0.58
CA ALA A 327 16.37 -14.01 0.07
C ALA A 327 17.43 -14.57 -0.87
N ALA A 328 17.11 -15.64 -1.62
CA ALA A 328 18.03 -16.25 -2.60
C ALA A 328 18.34 -15.28 -3.74
N PHE A 329 17.33 -14.55 -4.26
CA PHE A 329 17.54 -13.56 -5.30
C PHE A 329 18.40 -12.38 -4.81
N GLY A 330 18.17 -11.90 -3.59
CA GLY A 330 19.01 -10.90 -2.95
C GLY A 330 20.47 -11.38 -2.83
N ALA A 331 20.70 -12.62 -2.39
CA ALA A 331 22.02 -13.19 -2.27
C ALA A 331 22.73 -13.35 -3.63
N THR A 332 22.03 -13.80 -4.68
CA THR A 332 22.62 -14.00 -6.01
C THR A 332 22.94 -12.71 -6.76
N VAL A 333 22.17 -11.64 -6.51
CA VAL A 333 22.42 -10.33 -7.12
C VAL A 333 23.57 -9.60 -6.43
N VAL A 334 23.81 -9.87 -5.15
CA VAL A 334 24.78 -9.11 -4.34
C VAL A 334 26.13 -9.82 -4.26
N LEU A 335 26.17 -11.17 -4.23
CA LEU A 335 27.43 -11.92 -4.18
C LEU A 335 28.41 -11.66 -5.36
N PRO A 336 27.99 -11.41 -6.61
CA PRO A 336 28.91 -11.07 -7.69
C PRO A 336 29.34 -9.58 -7.71
N LEU A 337 28.83 -8.74 -6.79
CA LEU A 337 29.17 -7.31 -6.70
C LEU A 337 30.15 -7.00 -5.55
N VAL A 338 30.54 -8.01 -4.76
CA VAL A 338 31.57 -7.98 -3.74
C VAL A 338 32.80 -8.74 -4.25
#